data_215fa79887be27048d3f8a1afe524077
#
_entry.id   215fa79887be27048d3f8a1afe524077
#
_cell.length_a   1.000
_cell.length_b   1.000
_cell.length_c   1.000
_cell.angle_alpha   90.00
_cell.angle_beta   90.00
_cell.angle_gamma   90.00
#
_symmetry.space_group_name_H-M   'P 1'
#
loop_
_entity.id
_entity.type
_entity.pdbx_description
1 polymer ?
#
loop_
_entity_poly.entity_id
_entity_poly.type
_entity_poly.pdbx_seq_one_letter_code
_entity_poly.pdbx_strand_id
1 'polypeptide(L)'
;MSAGYPSREEAYRLLTEAEGCNPGPWGDHSRNVAQCAQRIAEAAGLDGEKAYILGLLHDIGRKFGIKHLAHVWDGYHYMMSIGYPDAARICLTHSFNFPSLDGYIGKRDIPTQQQKEIQDMLDRLEYDDYDRLIQLCDALAMAAGVVNIETRMLDVKNRYGYYPQEKWDNNMWLKAYFEARAGKDIYEIVKNEAVI
;
A
#
# COMPACT_ATOMS: atom_id res chain seq x y z
N MET A 1 14.26 -21.81 -3.66
CA MET A 1 13.09 -21.29 -2.92
C MET A 1 12.45 -20.24 -3.82
N SER A 2 11.15 -20.31 -4.06
CA SER A 2 10.47 -19.25 -4.83
C SER A 2 10.60 -17.92 -4.06
N ALA A 3 10.75 -16.80 -4.79
CA ALA A 3 10.67 -15.49 -4.18
C ALA A 3 9.30 -15.34 -3.48
N GLY A 4 9.23 -14.63 -2.35
CA GLY A 4 7.99 -14.43 -1.60
C GLY A 4 6.96 -13.54 -2.32
N TYR A 5 7.21 -13.20 -3.59
CA TYR A 5 6.39 -12.40 -4.49
C TYR A 5 6.48 -12.95 -5.93
N PRO A 6 5.48 -12.69 -6.80
CA PRO A 6 5.48 -13.18 -8.18
C PRO A 6 6.48 -12.42 -9.08
N SER A 7 6.64 -12.89 -10.33
CA SER A 7 7.25 -12.07 -11.37
C SER A 7 6.37 -10.85 -11.71
N ARG A 8 6.95 -9.84 -12.36
CA ARG A 8 6.20 -8.65 -12.83
C ARG A 8 5.05 -9.05 -13.77
N GLU A 9 5.29 -9.97 -14.69
CA GLU A 9 4.28 -10.47 -15.63
C GLU A 9 3.10 -11.11 -14.89
N GLU A 10 3.41 -11.97 -13.92
CA GLU A 10 2.39 -12.63 -13.10
C GLU A 10 1.64 -11.62 -12.21
N ALA A 11 2.32 -10.61 -11.65
CA ALA A 11 1.67 -9.55 -10.89
C ALA A 11 0.67 -8.74 -11.74
N TYR A 12 1.03 -8.43 -12.99
CA TYR A 12 0.12 -7.79 -13.94
C TYR A 12 -1.09 -8.68 -14.28
N ARG A 13 -0.86 -9.96 -14.49
CA ARG A 13 -1.94 -10.93 -14.75
C ARG A 13 -2.91 -10.97 -13.57
N LEU A 14 -2.40 -11.07 -12.34
CA LEU A 14 -3.20 -11.09 -11.11
C LEU A 14 -4.01 -9.80 -10.95
N LEU A 15 -3.40 -8.63 -11.18
CA LEU A 15 -4.11 -7.35 -11.12
C LEU A 15 -5.21 -7.26 -12.17
N THR A 16 -4.92 -7.65 -13.42
CA THR A 16 -5.89 -7.59 -14.53
C THR A 16 -7.09 -8.50 -14.27
N GLU A 17 -6.86 -9.71 -13.77
CA GLU A 17 -7.93 -10.62 -13.35
C GLU A 17 -8.78 -10.03 -12.22
N ALA A 18 -8.11 -9.40 -11.25
CA ALA A 18 -8.77 -8.81 -10.10
C ALA A 18 -9.64 -7.60 -10.51
N GLU A 19 -9.17 -6.76 -11.42
CA GLU A 19 -9.96 -5.68 -12.02
C GLU A 19 -11.18 -6.21 -12.78
N GLY A 20 -11.03 -7.33 -13.48
CA GLY A 20 -12.15 -8.02 -14.14
C GLY A 20 -13.23 -8.51 -13.17
N CYS A 21 -12.84 -8.89 -11.96
CA CYS A 21 -13.77 -9.33 -10.90
C CYS A 21 -14.50 -8.14 -10.24
N ASN A 22 -13.81 -7.03 -10.05
CA ASN A 22 -14.36 -5.83 -9.40
C ASN A 22 -13.78 -4.57 -10.05
N PRO A 23 -14.33 -4.11 -11.17
CA PRO A 23 -13.85 -2.92 -11.86
C PRO A 23 -13.95 -1.65 -10.99
N GLY A 24 -12.93 -0.79 -11.09
CA GLY A 24 -12.92 0.48 -10.34
C GLY A 24 -11.58 1.22 -10.45
N PRO A 25 -11.48 2.42 -9.89
CA PRO A 25 -10.27 3.26 -9.99
C PRO A 25 -9.10 2.73 -9.15
N TRP A 26 -9.29 1.67 -8.38
CA TRP A 26 -8.28 1.09 -7.50
C TRP A 26 -7.12 0.42 -8.27
N GLY A 27 -7.38 -0.11 -9.49
CA GLY A 27 -6.33 -0.66 -10.33
C GLY A 27 -5.34 0.41 -10.81
N ASP A 28 -5.84 1.57 -11.24
CA ASP A 28 -5.00 2.72 -11.62
C ASP A 28 -4.24 3.28 -10.40
N HIS A 29 -4.89 3.34 -9.24
CA HIS A 29 -4.22 3.66 -7.99
C HIS A 29 -3.06 2.69 -7.71
N SER A 30 -3.28 1.38 -7.82
CA SER A 30 -2.25 0.36 -7.61
C SER A 30 -1.08 0.50 -8.59
N ARG A 31 -1.32 0.86 -9.85
CA ARG A 31 -0.27 1.15 -10.84
C ARG A 31 0.56 2.37 -10.44
N ASN A 32 -0.10 3.43 -9.96
CA ASN A 32 0.59 4.64 -9.49
C ASN A 32 1.41 4.36 -8.22
N VAL A 33 0.89 3.58 -7.28
CA VAL A 33 1.64 3.12 -6.11
C VAL A 33 2.88 2.32 -6.53
N ALA A 34 2.74 1.40 -7.48
CA ALA A 34 3.83 0.59 -8.00
C ALA A 34 4.96 1.43 -8.61
N GLN A 35 4.61 2.39 -9.47
CA GLN A 35 5.58 3.28 -10.11
C GLN A 35 6.29 4.19 -9.09
N CYS A 36 5.52 4.73 -8.15
CA CYS A 36 6.04 5.54 -7.06
C CYS A 36 7.03 4.72 -6.21
N ALA A 37 6.65 3.51 -5.81
CA ALA A 37 7.46 2.61 -5.01
C ALA A 37 8.76 2.22 -5.71
N GLN A 38 8.70 1.88 -7.00
CA GLN A 38 9.91 1.55 -7.77
C GLN A 38 10.93 2.69 -7.75
N ARG A 39 10.49 3.92 -8.07
CA ARG A 39 11.39 5.07 -8.17
C ARG A 39 12.02 5.45 -6.83
N ILE A 40 11.20 5.44 -5.76
CA ILE A 40 11.71 5.74 -4.42
C ILE A 40 12.66 4.63 -3.95
N ALA A 41 12.33 3.36 -4.20
CA ALA A 41 13.18 2.22 -3.88
C ALA A 41 14.56 2.36 -4.54
N GLU A 42 14.60 2.58 -5.86
CA GLU A 42 15.85 2.76 -6.63
C GLU A 42 16.68 3.93 -6.09
N ALA A 43 16.05 5.07 -5.80
CA ALA A 43 16.73 6.23 -5.22
C ALA A 43 17.23 5.98 -3.79
N ALA A 44 16.54 5.16 -3.02
CA ALA A 44 16.88 4.82 -1.64
C ALA A 44 17.81 3.59 -1.51
N GLY A 45 18.26 3.00 -2.64
CA GLY A 45 19.14 1.82 -2.64
C GLY A 45 18.44 0.51 -2.30
N LEU A 46 17.14 0.40 -2.57
CA LEU A 46 16.34 -0.82 -2.44
C LEU A 46 16.09 -1.46 -3.81
N ASP A 47 15.60 -2.70 -3.82
CA ASP A 47 15.19 -3.39 -5.04
C ASP A 47 13.90 -2.75 -5.60
N GLY A 48 14.03 -2.00 -6.69
CA GLY A 48 12.93 -1.33 -7.36
C GLY A 48 11.93 -2.28 -8.00
N GLU A 49 12.40 -3.43 -8.52
CA GLU A 49 11.51 -4.44 -9.10
C GLU A 49 10.62 -5.08 -8.04
N LYS A 50 11.19 -5.47 -6.89
CA LYS A 50 10.41 -5.95 -5.74
C LYS A 50 9.42 -4.90 -5.28
N ALA A 51 9.85 -3.64 -5.12
CA ALA A 51 8.98 -2.55 -4.68
C ALA A 51 7.81 -2.32 -5.65
N TYR A 52 8.09 -2.38 -6.96
CA TYR A 52 7.05 -2.27 -7.99
C TYR A 52 5.98 -3.34 -7.84
N ILE A 53 6.40 -4.61 -7.75
CA ILE A 53 5.49 -5.78 -7.65
C ILE A 53 4.65 -5.69 -6.38
N LEU A 54 5.26 -5.37 -5.25
CA LEU A 54 4.58 -5.22 -3.97
C LEU A 54 3.56 -4.08 -3.99
N GLY A 55 3.95 -2.93 -4.57
CA GLY A 55 3.03 -1.80 -4.75
C GLY A 55 1.87 -2.12 -5.68
N LEU A 56 2.10 -2.89 -6.75
CA LEU A 56 1.05 -3.29 -7.70
C LEU A 56 -0.02 -4.17 -7.04
N LEU A 57 0.36 -4.99 -6.07
CA LEU A 57 -0.49 -6.00 -5.45
C LEU A 57 -1.03 -5.60 -4.07
N HIS A 58 -0.65 -4.44 -3.50
CA HIS A 58 -1.01 -4.06 -2.13
C HIS A 58 -2.53 -4.08 -1.88
N ASP A 59 -3.31 -3.71 -2.86
CA ASP A 59 -4.78 -3.59 -2.82
C ASP A 59 -5.52 -4.76 -3.51
N ILE A 60 -4.82 -5.87 -3.81
CA ILE A 60 -5.38 -7.00 -4.59
C ILE A 60 -6.64 -7.61 -3.96
N GLY A 61 -6.83 -7.47 -2.66
CA GLY A 61 -8.03 -7.94 -1.95
C GLY A 61 -9.32 -7.23 -2.39
N ARG A 62 -9.22 -6.10 -3.10
CA ARG A 62 -10.38 -5.44 -3.74
C ARG A 62 -11.02 -6.26 -4.86
N LYS A 63 -10.33 -7.30 -5.34
CA LYS A 63 -10.88 -8.33 -6.21
C LYS A 63 -12.23 -8.90 -5.70
N PHE A 64 -12.40 -8.96 -4.39
CA PHE A 64 -13.56 -9.57 -3.75
C PHE A 64 -14.72 -8.60 -3.50
N GLY A 65 -14.68 -7.41 -4.08
CA GLY A 65 -15.77 -6.44 -4.08
C GLY A 65 -15.44 -5.11 -3.39
N ILE A 66 -16.43 -4.22 -3.33
CA ILE A 66 -16.33 -2.91 -2.68
C ILE A 66 -16.37 -3.12 -1.17
N LYS A 67 -15.20 -3.16 -0.55
CA LYS A 67 -15.00 -3.43 0.87
C LYS A 67 -14.06 -2.40 1.50
N HIS A 68 -14.16 -2.29 2.83
CA HIS A 68 -13.26 -1.47 3.63
C HIS A 68 -12.14 -2.33 4.23
N LEU A 69 -12.10 -2.55 5.55
CA LEU A 69 -11.06 -3.37 6.18
C LEU A 69 -10.99 -4.81 5.62
N ALA A 70 -12.10 -5.34 5.11
CA ALA A 70 -12.13 -6.66 4.52
C ALA A 70 -11.16 -6.85 3.34
N HIS A 71 -10.80 -5.77 2.57
CA HIS A 71 -9.81 -5.93 1.49
C HIS A 71 -8.42 -6.29 2.01
N VAL A 72 -8.06 -5.82 3.21
CA VAL A 72 -6.78 -6.18 3.87
C VAL A 72 -6.75 -7.67 4.20
N TRP A 73 -7.82 -8.16 4.85
CA TRP A 73 -7.98 -9.57 5.20
C TRP A 73 -7.99 -10.47 3.97
N ASP A 74 -8.80 -10.13 2.99
CA ASP A 74 -8.96 -10.91 1.76
C ASP A 74 -7.67 -10.94 0.94
N GLY A 75 -6.98 -9.80 0.82
CA GLY A 75 -5.71 -9.70 0.11
C GLY A 75 -4.62 -10.54 0.75
N TYR A 76 -4.47 -10.46 2.07
CA TYR A 76 -3.52 -11.28 2.81
C TYR A 76 -3.74 -12.78 2.56
N HIS A 77 -4.96 -13.25 2.79
CA HIS A 77 -5.27 -14.68 2.65
C HIS A 77 -5.18 -15.15 1.20
N TYR A 78 -5.60 -14.33 0.25
CA TYR A 78 -5.46 -14.65 -1.16
C TYR A 78 -4.00 -14.84 -1.58
N MET A 79 -3.13 -13.88 -1.25
CA MET A 79 -1.71 -13.96 -1.61
C MET A 79 -1.00 -15.11 -0.89
N MET A 80 -1.35 -15.37 0.38
CA MET A 80 -0.86 -16.56 1.10
C MET A 80 -1.28 -17.86 0.41
N SER A 81 -2.52 -17.95 -0.03
CA SER A 81 -3.09 -19.17 -0.66
C SER A 81 -2.42 -19.53 -1.98
N ILE A 82 -1.87 -18.55 -2.70
CA ILE A 82 -1.18 -18.75 -3.98
C ILE A 82 0.35 -18.72 -3.86
N GLY A 83 0.88 -18.68 -2.61
CA GLY A 83 2.31 -18.88 -2.33
C GLY A 83 3.18 -17.63 -2.42
N TYR A 84 2.63 -16.44 -2.22
CA TYR A 84 3.35 -15.16 -2.24
C TYR A 84 3.33 -14.45 -0.88
N PRO A 85 4.06 -14.94 0.14
CA PRO A 85 3.99 -14.41 1.50
C PRO A 85 4.47 -12.96 1.64
N ASP A 86 5.44 -12.49 0.83
CA ASP A 86 5.88 -11.09 0.88
C ASP A 86 4.78 -10.15 0.38
N ALA A 87 4.08 -10.52 -0.70
CA ALA A 87 2.94 -9.75 -1.18
C ALA A 87 1.76 -9.80 -0.20
N ALA A 88 1.51 -10.95 0.42
CA ALA A 88 0.51 -11.08 1.49
C ALA A 88 0.81 -10.14 2.66
N ARG A 89 2.07 -10.08 3.09
CA ARG A 89 2.52 -9.16 4.14
C ARG A 89 2.18 -7.71 3.79
N ILE A 90 2.43 -7.29 2.56
CA ILE A 90 2.09 -5.93 2.12
C ILE A 90 0.58 -5.70 2.09
N CYS A 91 -0.22 -6.67 1.64
CA CYS A 91 -1.67 -6.56 1.73
C CYS A 91 -2.14 -6.34 3.18
N LEU A 92 -1.47 -6.95 4.16
CA LEU A 92 -1.77 -6.77 5.58
C LEU A 92 -1.34 -5.39 6.07
N THR A 93 -0.12 -4.93 5.74
CA THR A 93 0.55 -3.81 6.43
C THR A 93 0.29 -2.44 5.79
N HIS A 94 -0.05 -2.37 4.48
CA HIS A 94 -0.13 -1.11 3.74
C HIS A 94 -1.06 -0.07 4.36
N SER A 95 -2.18 -0.50 4.95
CA SER A 95 -3.18 0.38 5.55
C SER A 95 -2.82 0.86 6.97
N PHE A 96 -1.76 0.30 7.59
CA PHE A 96 -1.39 0.53 8.98
C PHE A 96 0.04 1.06 9.07
N ASN A 97 0.23 2.38 9.01
CA ASN A 97 1.57 2.98 9.14
C ASN A 97 2.10 3.03 10.59
N PHE A 98 1.36 2.42 11.52
CA PHE A 98 1.79 1.93 12.84
C PHE A 98 0.97 0.65 13.13
N PRO A 99 1.48 -0.28 13.97
CA PRO A 99 0.94 -1.63 14.09
C PRO A 99 -0.32 -1.69 14.96
N SER A 100 -1.36 -0.95 14.57
CA SER A 100 -2.64 -0.91 15.29
C SER A 100 -3.82 -0.75 14.33
N LEU A 101 -4.91 -1.45 14.62
CA LEU A 101 -6.20 -1.25 13.96
C LEU A 101 -6.73 0.19 14.08
N ASP A 102 -6.27 0.96 15.07
CA ASP A 102 -6.65 2.36 15.25
C ASP A 102 -6.06 3.26 14.17
N GLY A 103 -5.04 2.79 13.45
CA GLY A 103 -4.50 3.43 12.24
C GLY A 103 -5.39 3.26 11.01
N TYR A 104 -6.39 2.38 11.02
CA TYR A 104 -7.28 2.18 9.90
C TYR A 104 -8.36 3.27 9.82
N ILE A 105 -8.52 3.85 8.64
CA ILE A 105 -9.57 4.84 8.36
C ILE A 105 -10.62 4.21 7.47
N GLY A 106 -11.84 4.09 7.98
CA GLY A 106 -12.97 3.46 7.28
C GLY A 106 -13.73 2.49 8.16
N LYS A 107 -14.66 1.74 7.56
CA LYS A 107 -15.46 0.77 8.30
C LYS A 107 -14.64 -0.50 8.55
N ARG A 108 -14.77 -1.06 9.74
CA ARG A 108 -14.20 -2.37 10.08
C ARG A 108 -15.26 -3.45 9.74
N ASP A 109 -15.45 -3.69 8.44
CA ASP A 109 -16.49 -4.53 7.85
C ASP A 109 -16.17 -6.03 7.83
N ILE A 110 -15.46 -6.50 8.85
CA ILE A 110 -15.16 -7.91 9.12
C ILE A 110 -15.53 -8.29 10.55
N PRO A 111 -15.77 -9.59 10.85
CA PRO A 111 -16.07 -10.07 12.20
C PRO A 111 -14.99 -9.67 13.21
N THR A 112 -15.40 -9.47 14.47
CA THR A 112 -14.48 -9.10 15.58
C THR A 112 -13.32 -10.08 15.72
N GLN A 113 -13.57 -11.39 15.47
CA GLN A 113 -12.52 -12.40 15.51
C GLN A 113 -11.43 -12.12 14.46
N GLN A 114 -11.79 -11.78 13.22
CA GLN A 114 -10.84 -11.44 12.18
C GLN A 114 -10.11 -10.12 12.47
N GLN A 115 -10.80 -9.14 13.08
CA GLN A 115 -10.14 -7.92 13.53
C GLN A 115 -9.04 -8.22 14.56
N LYS A 116 -9.35 -9.10 15.52
CA LYS A 116 -8.36 -9.54 16.51
C LYS A 116 -7.20 -10.27 15.86
N GLU A 117 -7.44 -11.13 14.88
CA GLU A 117 -6.38 -11.84 14.16
C GLU A 117 -5.48 -10.86 13.37
N ILE A 118 -6.04 -9.82 12.73
CA ILE A 118 -5.23 -8.76 12.13
C ILE A 118 -4.36 -8.08 13.19
N GLN A 119 -4.93 -7.69 14.34
CA GLN A 119 -4.14 -7.05 15.40
C GLN A 119 -3.04 -7.98 15.92
N ASP A 120 -3.35 -9.25 16.19
CA ASP A 120 -2.37 -10.25 16.64
C ASP A 120 -1.23 -10.46 15.62
N MET A 121 -1.52 -10.33 14.31
CA MET A 121 -0.51 -10.37 13.24
C MET A 121 0.35 -9.09 13.25
N LEU A 122 -0.27 -7.92 13.34
CA LEU A 122 0.45 -6.64 13.39
C LEU A 122 1.37 -6.55 14.60
N ASP A 123 0.93 -7.02 15.77
CA ASP A 123 1.72 -7.00 17.03
C ASP A 123 3.00 -7.84 16.95
N ARG A 124 3.05 -8.81 16.04
CA ARG A 124 4.20 -9.69 15.84
C ARG A 124 5.15 -9.23 14.73
N LEU A 125 4.76 -8.22 13.97
CA LEU A 125 5.54 -7.74 12.84
C LEU A 125 6.44 -6.56 13.23
N GLU A 126 7.71 -6.66 12.88
CA GLU A 126 8.57 -5.50 12.74
C GLU A 126 8.52 -5.04 11.28
N TYR A 127 8.11 -3.79 11.04
CA TYR A 127 8.04 -3.24 9.70
C TYR A 127 9.43 -3.11 9.08
N ASP A 128 9.59 -3.66 7.90
CA ASP A 128 10.78 -3.46 7.08
C ASP A 128 10.64 -2.22 6.16
N ASP A 129 11.63 -2.00 5.33
CA ASP A 129 11.64 -0.86 4.41
C ASP A 129 10.58 -0.97 3.32
N TYR A 130 10.17 -2.18 2.93
CA TYR A 130 9.11 -2.35 1.93
C TYR A 130 7.72 -2.08 2.52
N ASP A 131 7.45 -2.48 3.77
CA ASP A 131 6.22 -2.08 4.46
C ASP A 131 6.10 -0.55 4.50
N ARG A 132 7.15 0.13 4.98
CA ARG A 132 7.22 1.59 5.08
C ARG A 132 7.08 2.28 3.73
N LEU A 133 7.74 1.73 2.72
CA LEU A 133 7.71 2.28 1.36
C LEU A 133 6.32 2.22 0.75
N ILE A 134 5.65 1.08 0.85
CA ILE A 134 4.30 0.94 0.28
C ILE A 134 3.28 1.76 1.07
N GLN A 135 3.40 1.86 2.40
CA GLN A 135 2.59 2.78 3.22
C GLN A 135 2.74 4.24 2.77
N LEU A 136 3.99 4.68 2.49
CA LEU A 136 4.24 6.01 1.96
C LEU A 136 3.62 6.20 0.56
N CYS A 137 3.85 5.26 -0.34
CA CYS A 137 3.38 5.37 -1.72
C CYS A 137 1.85 5.35 -1.84
N ASP A 138 1.17 4.57 -1.00
CA ASP A 138 -0.29 4.59 -0.87
C ASP A 138 -0.79 5.95 -0.38
N ALA A 139 -0.05 6.58 0.55
CA ALA A 139 -0.37 7.94 1.03
C ALA A 139 -0.01 9.06 0.04
N LEU A 140 0.72 8.78 -1.04
CA LEU A 140 1.07 9.72 -2.12
C LEU A 140 0.21 9.56 -3.37
N ALA A 141 -0.34 8.37 -3.62
CA ALA A 141 -0.98 8.04 -4.88
C ALA A 141 -2.51 8.20 -4.85
N MET A 142 -3.05 8.65 -5.96
CA MET A 142 -4.46 8.57 -6.36
C MET A 142 -4.57 7.82 -7.68
N ALA A 143 -5.80 7.50 -8.12
CA ALA A 143 -6.00 6.89 -9.44
C ALA A 143 -5.50 7.79 -10.59
N ALA A 144 -5.57 9.11 -10.41
CA ALA A 144 -5.12 10.09 -11.40
C ALA A 144 -3.59 10.36 -11.38
N GLY A 145 -2.84 9.79 -10.43
CA GLY A 145 -1.39 9.98 -10.29
C GLY A 145 -0.96 10.32 -8.87
N VAL A 146 0.32 10.69 -8.72
CA VAL A 146 0.91 11.10 -7.44
C VAL A 146 0.53 12.54 -7.11
N VAL A 147 0.16 12.79 -5.86
CA VAL A 147 -0.21 14.09 -5.34
C VAL A 147 0.63 14.45 -4.10
N ASN A 148 0.53 15.70 -3.64
CA ASN A 148 1.12 16.08 -2.36
C ASN A 148 0.49 15.24 -1.23
N ILE A 149 1.33 14.76 -0.29
CA ILE A 149 0.89 13.85 0.79
C ILE A 149 -0.17 14.48 1.68
N GLU A 150 -0.04 15.77 2.00
CA GLU A 150 -1.03 16.49 2.82
C GLU A 150 -2.35 16.63 2.06
N THR A 151 -2.30 16.89 0.75
CA THR A 151 -3.50 16.91 -0.12
C THR A 151 -4.22 15.57 -0.06
N ARG A 152 -3.49 14.47 -0.16
CA ARG A 152 -4.06 13.12 -0.07
C ARG A 152 -4.66 12.83 1.30
N MET A 153 -3.94 13.18 2.38
CA MET A 153 -4.44 12.99 3.74
C MET A 153 -5.70 13.83 4.02
N LEU A 154 -5.74 15.07 3.53
CA LEU A 154 -6.92 15.94 3.63
C LEU A 154 -8.11 15.39 2.82
N ASP A 155 -7.89 14.85 1.62
CA ASP A 155 -8.94 14.18 0.86
C ASP A 155 -9.55 13.01 1.64
N VAL A 156 -8.71 12.16 2.25
CA VAL A 156 -9.17 11.06 3.11
C VAL A 156 -9.94 11.59 4.32
N LYS A 157 -9.40 12.61 5.00
CA LYS A 157 -10.07 13.25 6.13
C LYS A 157 -11.45 13.79 5.77
N ASN A 158 -11.58 14.42 4.61
CA ASN A 158 -12.86 14.97 4.13
C ASN A 158 -13.88 13.85 3.81
N ARG A 159 -13.43 12.73 3.26
CA ARG A 159 -14.31 11.59 2.96
C ARG A 159 -14.83 10.86 4.20
N TYR A 160 -13.99 10.74 5.23
CA TYR A 160 -14.30 9.95 6.43
C TYR A 160 -14.62 10.79 7.66
N GLY A 161 -14.44 12.10 7.60
CA GLY A 161 -14.71 13.04 8.71
C GLY A 161 -13.61 13.12 9.77
N TYR A 162 -12.58 12.26 9.70
CA TYR A 162 -11.45 12.26 10.64
C TYR A 162 -10.18 11.72 9.97
N TYR A 163 -9.04 12.02 10.58
CA TYR A 163 -7.74 11.43 10.27
C TYR A 163 -6.94 11.33 11.57
N PRO A 164 -6.51 10.14 12.04
CA PRO A 164 -5.75 10.01 13.29
C PRO A 164 -4.45 10.83 13.24
N GLN A 165 -4.16 11.60 14.28
CA GLN A 165 -2.95 12.43 14.34
C GLN A 165 -1.68 11.57 14.24
N GLU A 166 -1.64 10.45 14.93
CA GLU A 166 -0.51 9.52 14.87
C GLU A 166 -0.26 9.02 13.44
N LYS A 167 -1.33 8.69 12.69
CA LYS A 167 -1.21 8.29 11.28
C LYS A 167 -0.67 9.43 10.41
N TRP A 168 -1.10 10.66 10.68
CA TRP A 168 -0.59 11.85 10.00
C TRP A 168 0.91 12.03 10.24
N ASP A 169 1.32 12.02 11.50
CA ASP A 169 2.70 12.22 11.91
C ASP A 169 3.62 11.12 11.35
N ASN A 170 3.14 9.86 11.37
CA ASN A 170 3.87 8.74 10.77
C ASN A 170 4.01 8.87 9.26
N ASN A 171 3.00 9.35 8.53
CA ASN A 171 3.14 9.59 7.10
C ASN A 171 4.19 10.67 6.79
N MET A 172 4.22 11.75 7.58
CA MET A 172 5.24 12.80 7.45
C MET A 172 6.64 12.26 7.80
N TRP A 173 6.73 11.39 8.82
CA TRP A 173 7.98 10.72 9.16
C TRP A 173 8.44 9.77 8.04
N LEU A 174 7.55 8.97 7.45
CA LEU A 174 7.87 8.09 6.33
C LEU A 174 8.43 8.87 5.13
N LYS A 175 7.80 10.01 4.82
CA LYS A 175 8.29 10.92 3.77
C LYS A 175 9.72 11.36 4.07
N ALA A 176 9.97 11.93 5.25
CA ALA A 176 11.28 12.40 5.66
C ALA A 176 12.33 11.25 5.68
N TYR A 177 11.93 10.07 6.10
CA TYR A 177 12.79 8.87 6.13
C TYR A 177 13.32 8.50 4.74
N PHE A 178 12.44 8.44 3.74
CA PHE A 178 12.86 8.10 2.38
C PHE A 178 13.58 9.25 1.68
N GLU A 179 13.23 10.51 1.94
CA GLU A 179 13.98 11.67 1.46
C GLU A 179 15.43 11.67 1.98
N ALA A 180 15.61 11.38 3.27
CA ALA A 180 16.94 11.28 3.85
C ALA A 180 17.78 10.14 3.22
N ARG A 181 17.17 8.98 2.96
CA ARG A 181 17.83 7.83 2.31
C ARG A 181 18.17 8.10 0.85
N ALA A 182 17.26 8.72 0.12
CA ALA A 182 17.44 9.03 -1.29
C ALA A 182 18.33 10.26 -1.53
N GLY A 183 18.51 11.11 -0.52
CA GLY A 183 19.20 12.38 -0.64
C GLY A 183 18.51 13.39 -1.55
N LYS A 184 17.19 13.24 -1.77
CA LYS A 184 16.36 14.07 -2.65
C LYS A 184 14.96 14.21 -2.10
N ASP A 185 14.28 15.30 -2.49
CA ASP A 185 12.85 15.48 -2.28
C ASP A 185 12.06 14.36 -2.98
N ILE A 186 11.03 13.82 -2.29
CA ILE A 186 10.26 12.67 -2.80
C ILE A 186 9.53 13.04 -4.11
N TYR A 187 9.05 14.28 -4.24
CA TYR A 187 8.32 14.73 -5.42
C TYR A 187 9.24 14.92 -6.63
N GLU A 188 10.52 15.19 -6.43
CA GLU A 188 11.51 15.18 -7.51
C GLU A 188 11.79 13.76 -8.02
N ILE A 189 11.77 12.77 -7.12
CA ILE A 189 11.96 11.36 -7.47
C ILE A 189 10.77 10.82 -8.25
N VAL A 190 9.54 11.12 -7.81
CA VAL A 190 8.32 10.55 -8.38
C VAL A 190 7.75 11.37 -9.53
N LYS A 191 8.32 12.52 -9.86
CA LYS A 191 7.91 13.30 -11.03
C LYS A 191 7.89 12.40 -12.27
N ASN A 192 6.68 12.12 -12.76
CA ASN A 192 6.47 11.73 -14.13
C ASN A 192 6.56 12.99 -15.00
N GLU A 193 6.99 12.87 -16.25
CA GLU A 193 6.82 13.91 -17.27
C GLU A 193 5.33 14.24 -17.56
N ALA A 194 4.42 13.64 -16.80
CA ALA A 194 2.98 13.81 -16.87
C ALA A 194 2.35 14.15 -15.51
N VAL A 195 2.95 15.10 -14.77
CA VAL A 195 2.20 15.83 -13.73
C VAL A 195 1.60 17.05 -14.42
N ILE A 196 0.36 16.91 -14.85
CA ILE A 196 -0.50 18.03 -15.27
C ILE A 196 -0.89 18.83 -14.02
#